data_e7d5f0327cfb27bcad31fead3f6dc21b
#
_entry.id   e7d5f0327cfb27bcad31fead3f6dc21b
#
_cell.length_a   1.000
_cell.length_b   1.000
_cell.length_c   1.000
_cell.angle_alpha   90.00
_cell.angle_beta   90.00
_cell.angle_gamma   90.00
#
_symmetry.space_group_name_H-M   'P 1'
#
loop_
_entity.id
_entity.type
_entity.pdbx_description
1 polymer ?
#
loop_
_entity_poly.entity_id
_entity_poly.type
_entity_poly.pdbx_seq_one_letter_code
_entity_poly.pdbx_strand_id
1 'polypeptide(L)'
;MRTTDMADELFSGAAQPLPAGVRLATARHGGVTGTRVEIAREGLSRPRGRYVTLEMPSVSVLDERDAAVIEVCARELRALLPPEGPVLVLGVGNRRITADALGPRTVQRILVTMGAGAAPPVRGLRPVAAVAPGVAAATGLSLQQLAAALVGQLRPAAVVCVDSLCSAEGQRLGRTVQFSDSGLYPAQADHTRHLTRDTLGVPVVAAGIPTLMQSQEGADLVVTPRALDSVIAHGAALLAGSVNRALQPRLTVQQLCWLTG
;
A
#
# COMPACT_ATOMS: atom_id res chain seq x y z
N MET A 1 6.48 -13.77 -18.99
CA MET A 1 5.36 -13.42 -18.10
C MET A 1 5.51 -11.95 -17.75
N ARG A 2 4.45 -11.12 -17.83
CA ARG A 2 4.56 -9.68 -17.50
C ARG A 2 4.84 -9.53 -16.01
N THR A 3 5.87 -8.77 -15.65
CA THR A 3 6.17 -8.47 -14.25
C THR A 3 5.24 -7.34 -13.80
N THR A 4 4.35 -7.64 -12.86
CA THR A 4 3.42 -6.66 -12.29
C THR A 4 3.07 -6.99 -10.86
N ASP A 5 2.88 -5.96 -10.03
CA ASP A 5 2.32 -6.06 -8.69
C ASP A 5 0.79 -5.90 -8.69
N MET A 6 0.22 -5.48 -9.82
CA MET A 6 -1.19 -5.22 -9.96
C MET A 6 -1.97 -6.52 -10.23
N ALA A 7 -2.82 -6.92 -9.29
CA ALA A 7 -3.55 -8.18 -9.40
C ALA A 7 -4.58 -8.17 -10.54
N ASP A 8 -5.22 -7.06 -10.79
CA ASP A 8 -6.22 -6.91 -11.84
C ASP A 8 -5.62 -7.00 -13.25
N GLU A 9 -4.37 -6.56 -13.46
CA GLU A 9 -3.66 -6.73 -14.74
C GLU A 9 -3.47 -8.19 -15.14
N LEU A 10 -3.42 -9.10 -14.17
CA LEU A 10 -3.27 -10.53 -14.42
C LEU A 10 -4.58 -11.20 -14.88
N PHE A 11 -5.72 -10.56 -14.60
CA PHE A 11 -7.04 -11.15 -14.85
C PHE A 11 -7.94 -10.31 -15.77
N SER A 12 -7.69 -8.99 -15.93
CA SER A 12 -8.51 -8.09 -16.77
C SER A 12 -8.38 -8.32 -18.28
N GLY A 13 -7.32 -8.95 -18.73
CA GLY A 13 -7.09 -9.30 -20.16
C GLY A 13 -7.22 -10.78 -20.46
N ALA A 14 -7.57 -11.61 -19.48
CA ALA A 14 -7.71 -13.03 -19.67
C ALA A 14 -8.93 -13.32 -20.53
N ALA A 15 -8.76 -14.16 -21.57
CA ALA A 15 -9.88 -14.75 -22.27
C ALA A 15 -10.79 -15.45 -21.25
N GLN A 16 -12.07 -15.10 -21.25
CA GLN A 16 -13.05 -15.76 -20.40
C GLN A 16 -13.07 -17.27 -20.65
N PRO A 17 -13.25 -18.11 -19.63
CA PRO A 17 -13.61 -17.79 -18.24
C PRO A 17 -12.39 -17.49 -17.33
N LEU A 18 -12.61 -16.70 -16.27
CA LEU A 18 -11.63 -16.51 -15.21
C LEU A 18 -11.21 -17.85 -14.60
N PRO A 19 -9.96 -17.97 -14.10
CA PRO A 19 -9.51 -19.19 -13.42
C PRO A 19 -10.44 -19.54 -12.25
N ALA A 20 -10.65 -20.83 -12.02
CA ALA A 20 -11.46 -21.29 -10.90
C ALA A 20 -10.91 -20.73 -9.58
N GLY A 21 -11.79 -20.17 -8.74
CA GLY A 21 -11.40 -19.52 -7.49
C GLY A 21 -11.00 -18.06 -7.61
N VAL A 22 -11.11 -17.44 -8.79
CA VAL A 22 -10.96 -16.01 -9.00
C VAL A 22 -12.31 -15.37 -9.24
N ARG A 23 -12.60 -14.27 -8.54
CA ARG A 23 -13.74 -13.39 -8.78
C ARG A 23 -13.23 -11.99 -9.09
N LEU A 24 -13.83 -11.34 -10.07
CA LEU A 24 -13.53 -9.98 -10.45
C LEU A 24 -14.82 -9.17 -10.49
N ALA A 25 -14.83 -8.00 -9.86
CA ALA A 25 -15.93 -7.07 -9.86
C ALA A 25 -15.43 -5.64 -10.02
N THR A 26 -16.08 -4.85 -10.85
CA THR A 26 -15.74 -3.43 -11.06
C THR A 26 -16.93 -2.56 -10.66
N ALA A 27 -16.66 -1.47 -9.97
CA ALA A 27 -17.64 -0.47 -9.57
C ALA A 27 -17.07 0.95 -9.72
N ARG A 28 -17.95 1.93 -9.97
CA ARG A 28 -17.58 3.35 -10.04
C ARG A 28 -18.10 4.11 -8.81
N HIS A 29 -17.23 4.97 -8.26
CA HIS A 29 -17.56 5.85 -7.15
C HIS A 29 -17.06 7.27 -7.50
N GLY A 30 -17.93 8.11 -8.04
CA GLY A 30 -17.52 9.41 -8.55
C GLY A 30 -16.51 9.29 -9.68
N GLY A 31 -15.38 10.00 -9.59
CA GLY A 31 -14.27 9.93 -10.56
C GLY A 31 -13.32 8.74 -10.39
N VAL A 32 -13.59 7.81 -9.45
CA VAL A 32 -12.72 6.66 -9.17
C VAL A 32 -13.40 5.38 -9.66
N THR A 33 -12.67 4.57 -10.44
CA THR A 33 -13.09 3.22 -10.83
C THR A 33 -12.38 2.20 -9.95
N GLY A 34 -13.13 1.39 -9.21
CA GLY A 34 -12.60 0.36 -8.34
C GLY A 34 -12.78 -1.04 -8.96
N THR A 35 -11.69 -1.78 -9.12
CA THR A 35 -11.69 -3.19 -9.51
C THR A 35 -11.28 -4.04 -8.31
N ARG A 36 -12.13 -4.99 -7.92
CA ARG A 36 -11.84 -5.95 -6.85
C ARG A 36 -11.57 -7.32 -7.46
N VAL A 37 -10.44 -7.90 -7.07
CA VAL A 37 -10.06 -9.28 -7.40
C VAL A 37 -10.02 -10.07 -6.11
N GLU A 38 -10.79 -11.14 -6.03
CA GLU A 38 -10.77 -12.08 -4.92
C GLU A 38 -10.17 -13.41 -5.40
N ILE A 39 -9.09 -13.85 -4.77
CA ILE A 39 -8.41 -15.10 -5.05
C ILE A 39 -8.66 -16.04 -3.87
N ALA A 40 -9.43 -17.10 -4.09
CA ALA A 40 -9.87 -18.02 -3.04
C ALA A 40 -8.95 -19.24 -2.84
N ARG A 41 -8.00 -19.48 -3.75
CA ARG A 41 -7.11 -20.66 -3.71
C ARG A 41 -5.65 -20.29 -3.94
N GLU A 42 -4.75 -21.13 -3.45
CA GLU A 42 -3.32 -21.07 -3.73
C GLU A 42 -2.95 -21.57 -5.13
N GLY A 43 -1.71 -21.32 -5.55
CA GLY A 43 -1.16 -21.80 -6.83
C GLY A 43 -1.55 -20.98 -8.05
N LEU A 44 -2.10 -19.78 -7.86
CA LEU A 44 -2.34 -18.80 -8.92
C LEU A 44 -1.18 -17.77 -8.98
N SER A 45 -1.23 -16.89 -9.98
CA SER A 45 -0.19 -15.86 -10.21
C SER A 45 -0.02 -14.88 -9.04
N ARG A 46 -1.00 -14.81 -8.15
CA ARG A 46 -0.95 -14.04 -6.90
C ARG A 46 -1.46 -14.90 -5.75
N PRO A 47 -0.99 -14.64 -4.51
CA PRO A 47 -1.46 -15.33 -3.32
C PRO A 47 -2.96 -15.17 -3.09
N ARG A 48 -3.52 -16.09 -2.32
CA ARG A 48 -4.90 -16.00 -1.83
C ARG A 48 -5.11 -14.68 -1.09
N GLY A 49 -6.22 -13.99 -1.36
CA GLY A 49 -6.56 -12.72 -0.72
C GLY A 49 -7.49 -11.87 -1.56
N ARG A 50 -7.77 -10.69 -1.03
CA ARG A 50 -8.56 -9.65 -1.68
C ARG A 50 -7.62 -8.54 -2.15
N TYR A 51 -7.80 -8.14 -3.40
CA TYR A 51 -7.05 -7.06 -4.03
C TYR A 51 -8.04 -6.01 -4.51
N VAL A 52 -7.80 -4.76 -4.18
CA VAL A 52 -8.64 -3.63 -4.59
C VAL A 52 -7.76 -2.64 -5.33
N THR A 53 -7.99 -2.50 -6.62
CA THR A 53 -7.32 -1.53 -7.48
C THR A 53 -8.27 -0.36 -7.74
N LEU A 54 -7.84 0.86 -7.42
CA LEU A 54 -8.58 2.10 -7.62
C LEU A 54 -7.89 2.92 -8.71
N GLU A 55 -8.56 3.11 -9.83
CA GLU A 55 -8.11 3.98 -10.93
C GLU A 55 -8.71 5.37 -10.77
N MET A 56 -7.87 6.40 -10.94
CA MET A 56 -8.22 7.80 -10.73
C MET A 56 -7.42 8.70 -11.68
N PRO A 57 -7.69 10.00 -11.77
CA PRO A 57 -6.78 10.95 -12.39
C PRO A 57 -5.38 10.84 -11.81
N SER A 58 -4.36 11.31 -12.55
CA SER A 58 -2.97 11.24 -12.05
C SER A 58 -2.86 11.82 -10.65
N VAL A 59 -2.27 11.06 -9.72
CA VAL A 59 -2.03 11.54 -8.36
C VAL A 59 -1.16 12.81 -8.33
N SER A 60 -0.38 13.07 -9.39
CA SER A 60 0.46 14.27 -9.49
C SER A 60 -0.32 15.59 -9.56
N VAL A 61 -1.62 15.53 -9.84
CA VAL A 61 -2.52 16.70 -9.88
C VAL A 61 -3.56 16.70 -8.76
N LEU A 62 -3.56 15.67 -7.90
CA LEU A 62 -4.44 15.65 -6.73
C LEU A 62 -3.84 16.53 -5.63
N ASP A 63 -4.70 17.27 -4.95
CA ASP A 63 -4.35 17.95 -3.71
C ASP A 63 -4.40 16.95 -2.54
N GLU A 64 -3.58 17.17 -1.51
CA GLU A 64 -3.64 16.41 -0.25
C GLU A 64 -4.99 16.55 0.48
N ARG A 65 -5.85 17.47 0.01
CA ARG A 65 -7.20 17.74 0.51
C ARG A 65 -8.31 17.16 -0.35
N ASP A 66 -7.97 16.38 -1.39
CA ASP A 66 -8.98 15.69 -2.22
C ASP A 66 -9.76 14.66 -1.42
N ALA A 67 -10.61 15.17 -0.52
CA ALA A 67 -11.34 14.39 0.48
C ALA A 67 -12.15 13.26 -0.15
N ALA A 68 -12.73 13.47 -1.33
CA ALA A 68 -13.53 12.44 -2.00
C ALA A 68 -12.70 11.20 -2.38
N VAL A 69 -11.49 11.40 -2.92
CA VAL A 69 -10.59 10.31 -3.30
C VAL A 69 -10.05 9.62 -2.04
N ILE A 70 -9.63 10.41 -1.04
CA ILE A 70 -9.15 9.89 0.26
C ILE A 70 -10.23 9.05 0.94
N GLU A 71 -11.50 9.48 0.95
CA GLU A 71 -12.60 8.72 1.56
C GLU A 71 -12.86 7.38 0.85
N VAL A 72 -12.77 7.35 -0.49
CA VAL A 72 -12.89 6.10 -1.26
C VAL A 72 -11.74 5.16 -0.89
N CYS A 73 -10.50 5.63 -0.94
CA CYS A 73 -9.32 4.84 -0.58
C CYS A 73 -9.39 4.35 0.87
N ALA A 74 -9.75 5.22 1.81
CA ALA A 74 -9.85 4.91 3.23
C ALA A 74 -10.93 3.85 3.52
N ARG A 75 -12.08 3.92 2.83
CA ARG A 75 -13.14 2.93 2.95
C ARG A 75 -12.67 1.54 2.51
N GLU A 76 -12.02 1.46 1.35
CA GLU A 76 -11.53 0.18 0.83
C GLU A 76 -10.41 -0.39 1.73
N LEU A 77 -9.48 0.44 2.17
CA LEU A 77 -8.42 0.02 3.11
C LEU A 77 -9.00 -0.46 4.45
N ARG A 78 -9.97 0.26 5.00
CA ARG A 78 -10.62 -0.11 6.28
C ARG A 78 -11.31 -1.47 6.19
N ALA A 79 -11.92 -1.80 5.05
CA ALA A 79 -12.58 -3.09 4.83
C ALA A 79 -11.61 -4.29 4.84
N LEU A 80 -10.30 -4.05 4.69
CA LEU A 80 -9.25 -5.07 4.74
C LEU A 80 -8.61 -5.20 6.13
N LEU A 81 -8.84 -4.24 7.03
CA LEU A 81 -8.22 -4.16 8.34
C LEU A 81 -9.13 -4.72 9.46
N PRO A 82 -8.56 -5.25 10.55
CA PRO A 82 -9.32 -5.51 11.77
C PRO A 82 -9.95 -4.19 12.28
N PRO A 83 -11.18 -4.24 12.87
CA PRO A 83 -11.87 -3.03 13.29
C PRO A 83 -11.18 -2.28 14.43
N GLU A 84 -10.45 -2.98 15.28
CA GLU A 84 -9.84 -2.45 16.50
C GLU A 84 -8.41 -2.93 16.70
N GLY A 85 -7.76 -2.40 17.76
CA GLY A 85 -6.41 -2.74 18.17
C GLY A 85 -5.32 -1.90 17.49
N PRO A 86 -4.09 -1.94 18.02
CA PRO A 86 -2.96 -1.15 17.51
C PRO A 86 -2.59 -1.52 16.07
N VAL A 87 -2.11 -0.56 15.30
CA VAL A 87 -1.62 -0.79 13.92
C VAL A 87 -0.19 -0.28 13.78
N LEU A 88 0.64 -1.09 13.14
CA LEU A 88 1.97 -0.70 12.70
C LEU A 88 1.93 -0.37 11.21
N VAL A 89 2.37 0.82 10.84
CA VAL A 89 2.52 1.26 9.44
C VAL A 89 3.99 1.18 9.06
N LEU A 90 4.32 0.39 8.05
CA LEU A 90 5.67 0.23 7.51
C LEU A 90 5.77 0.90 6.14
N GLY A 91 6.62 1.91 6.00
CA GLY A 91 6.96 2.53 4.72
C GLY A 91 8.17 1.84 4.09
N VAL A 92 7.91 0.92 3.17
CA VAL A 92 8.93 0.11 2.51
C VAL A 92 9.58 0.88 1.36
N GLY A 93 10.85 0.64 1.12
CA GLY A 93 11.61 1.21 0.02
C GLY A 93 12.81 2.05 0.44
N ASN A 94 13.51 2.56 -0.55
CA ASN A 94 14.72 3.37 -0.39
C ASN A 94 14.44 4.85 -0.60
N ARG A 95 14.47 5.63 0.47
CA ARG A 95 14.25 7.09 0.42
C ARG A 95 15.22 7.86 -0.49
N ARG A 96 16.37 7.27 -0.86
CA ARG A 96 17.38 7.88 -1.73
C ARG A 96 17.11 7.64 -3.22
N ILE A 97 16.17 6.75 -3.55
CA ILE A 97 15.78 6.44 -4.92
C ILE A 97 14.34 6.93 -5.10
N THR A 98 14.12 7.97 -5.92
CA THR A 98 12.82 8.61 -6.05
C THR A 98 11.69 7.60 -6.33
N ALA A 99 11.88 6.70 -7.29
CA ALA A 99 10.87 5.71 -7.67
C ALA A 99 10.52 4.72 -6.53
N ASP A 100 11.39 4.58 -5.54
CA ASP A 100 11.26 3.66 -4.39
C ASP A 100 11.02 4.41 -3.06
N ALA A 101 10.75 5.73 -3.12
CA ALA A 101 10.61 6.58 -1.94
C ALA A 101 9.18 6.74 -1.43
N LEU A 102 8.19 6.12 -2.09
CA LEU A 102 6.76 6.29 -1.77
C LEU A 102 6.45 5.91 -0.31
N GLY A 103 6.81 4.68 0.09
CA GLY A 103 6.57 4.20 1.45
C GLY A 103 7.25 5.06 2.52
N PRO A 104 8.58 5.32 2.44
CA PRO A 104 9.27 6.21 3.36
C PRO A 104 8.68 7.61 3.49
N ARG A 105 8.19 8.20 2.38
CA ARG A 105 7.53 9.52 2.41
C ARG A 105 6.12 9.46 2.99
N THR A 106 5.40 8.37 2.76
CA THR A 106 4.07 8.16 3.34
C THR A 106 4.12 8.14 4.86
N VAL A 107 5.04 7.36 5.45
CA VAL A 107 5.09 7.24 6.92
C VAL A 107 5.44 8.55 7.63
N GLN A 108 6.11 9.49 6.98
CA GLN A 108 6.39 10.82 7.53
C GLN A 108 5.11 11.65 7.75
N ARG A 109 4.01 11.29 7.11
CA ARG A 109 2.70 11.97 7.18
C ARG A 109 1.64 11.13 7.92
N ILE A 110 2.02 10.02 8.54
CA ILE A 110 1.12 9.21 9.37
C ILE A 110 0.89 9.87 10.71
N LEU A 111 -0.37 9.97 11.12
CA LEU A 111 -0.76 10.41 12.45
C LEU A 111 -0.41 9.32 13.49
N VAL A 112 0.77 9.45 14.08
CA VAL A 112 1.24 8.52 15.12
C VAL A 112 0.53 8.85 16.43
N THR A 113 -0.15 7.85 17.00
CA THR A 113 -0.99 7.96 18.19
C THR A 113 -0.62 6.94 19.27
N MET A 114 0.30 6.03 18.96
CA MET A 114 0.88 5.12 19.94
C MET A 114 1.85 5.90 20.83
N GLY A 115 1.71 5.77 22.13
CA GLY A 115 2.62 6.41 23.06
C GLY A 115 4.06 5.90 22.92
N ALA A 116 5.04 6.77 23.16
CA ALA A 116 6.46 6.43 23.13
C ALA A 116 6.96 6.05 24.53
N GLY A 117 7.66 4.93 24.63
CA GLY A 117 8.18 4.43 25.91
C GLY A 117 7.05 4.15 26.91
N ALA A 118 7.07 4.82 28.06
CA ALA A 118 6.05 4.70 29.10
C ALA A 118 4.81 5.61 28.88
N ALA A 119 4.81 6.46 27.85
CA ALA A 119 3.67 7.32 27.57
C ALA A 119 2.49 6.51 27.02
N PRO A 120 1.25 6.75 27.51
CA PRO A 120 0.08 6.04 27.00
C PRO A 120 -0.27 6.49 25.59
N PRO A 121 -1.00 5.65 24.81
CA PRO A 121 -1.58 6.07 23.54
C PRO A 121 -2.52 7.26 23.69
N VAL A 122 -2.69 8.03 22.59
CA VAL A 122 -3.60 9.18 22.57
C VAL A 122 -5.04 8.73 22.78
N ARG A 123 -5.68 9.27 23.82
CA ARG A 123 -7.06 8.88 24.20
C ARG A 123 -8.06 9.13 23.06
N GLY A 124 -8.93 8.17 22.83
CA GLY A 124 -10.02 8.28 21.84
C GLY A 124 -9.59 8.06 20.39
N LEU A 125 -8.28 7.86 20.14
CA LEU A 125 -7.74 7.50 18.85
C LEU A 125 -7.23 6.05 18.84
N ARG A 126 -7.27 5.42 17.67
CA ARG A 126 -6.68 4.10 17.47
C ARG A 126 -5.16 4.22 17.61
N PRO A 127 -4.48 3.37 18.41
CA PRO A 127 -3.02 3.41 18.53
C PRO A 127 -2.33 3.07 17.20
N VAL A 128 -1.48 3.96 16.70
CA VAL A 128 -0.75 3.82 15.43
C VAL A 128 0.72 4.14 15.66
N ALA A 129 1.59 3.22 15.27
CA ALA A 129 3.02 3.44 15.11
C ALA A 129 3.38 3.44 13.62
N ALA A 130 4.38 4.23 13.22
CA ALA A 130 4.83 4.32 11.83
C ALA A 130 6.36 4.30 11.75
N VAL A 131 6.92 3.49 10.85
CA VAL A 131 8.37 3.34 10.68
C VAL A 131 8.71 3.16 9.20
N ALA A 132 9.78 3.82 8.76
CA ALA A 132 10.45 3.51 7.50
C ALA A 132 11.70 2.66 7.80
N PRO A 133 11.65 1.32 7.66
CA PRO A 133 12.73 0.43 8.08
C PRO A 133 14.00 0.58 7.23
N GLY A 134 13.89 1.18 6.04
CA GLY A 134 14.98 1.28 5.08
C GLY A 134 15.17 -0.01 4.29
N VAL A 135 16.35 -0.15 3.67
CA VAL A 135 16.70 -1.30 2.83
C VAL A 135 17.86 -2.09 3.44
N ALA A 136 17.92 -3.38 3.17
CA ALA A 136 18.94 -4.28 3.73
C ALA A 136 20.38 -3.80 3.48
N ALA A 137 20.66 -3.22 2.31
CA ALA A 137 21.96 -2.65 1.99
C ALA A 137 22.40 -1.50 2.92
N ALA A 138 21.45 -0.81 3.58
CA ALA A 138 21.73 0.28 4.49
C ALA A 138 21.68 -0.14 5.97
N THR A 139 20.92 -1.18 6.30
CA THR A 139 20.66 -1.58 7.68
C THR A 139 21.41 -2.87 8.09
N GLY A 140 21.81 -3.69 7.12
CA GLY A 140 22.35 -5.04 7.36
C GLY A 140 21.29 -6.07 7.79
N LEU A 141 20.01 -5.68 7.82
CA LEU A 141 18.90 -6.53 8.23
C LEU A 141 17.86 -6.64 7.10
N SER A 142 17.27 -7.82 6.95
CA SER A 142 16.16 -7.97 6.00
C SER A 142 14.91 -7.23 6.50
N LEU A 143 14.03 -6.85 5.56
CA LEU A 143 12.75 -6.23 5.89
C LEU A 143 11.93 -7.13 6.84
N GLN A 144 11.94 -8.43 6.59
CA GLN A 144 11.23 -9.41 7.42
C GLN A 144 11.75 -9.46 8.86
N GLN A 145 13.10 -9.44 9.05
CA GLN A 145 13.69 -9.41 10.39
C GLN A 145 13.29 -8.16 11.17
N LEU A 146 13.35 -6.98 10.53
CA LEU A 146 12.96 -5.72 11.16
C LEU A 146 11.46 -5.70 11.47
N ALA A 147 10.61 -6.13 10.54
CA ALA A 147 9.17 -6.18 10.75
C ALA A 147 8.80 -7.15 11.87
N ALA A 148 9.40 -8.35 11.91
CA ALA A 148 9.16 -9.35 12.96
C ALA A 148 9.56 -8.82 14.35
N ALA A 149 10.70 -8.15 14.48
CA ALA A 149 11.13 -7.53 15.72
C ALA A 149 10.14 -6.46 16.22
N LEU A 150 9.68 -5.60 15.32
CA LEU A 150 8.68 -4.57 15.64
C LEU A 150 7.33 -5.18 16.03
N VAL A 151 6.87 -6.20 15.31
CA VAL A 151 5.62 -6.92 15.61
C VAL A 151 5.72 -7.61 16.98
N GLY A 152 6.84 -8.25 17.27
CA GLY A 152 7.08 -8.88 18.57
C GLY A 152 7.04 -7.89 19.73
N GLN A 153 7.59 -6.70 19.55
CA GLN A 153 7.63 -5.64 20.56
C GLN A 153 6.28 -4.91 20.72
N LEU A 154 5.64 -4.53 19.61
CA LEU A 154 4.45 -3.67 19.62
C LEU A 154 3.14 -4.47 19.69
N ARG A 155 3.16 -5.74 19.32
CA ARG A 155 1.99 -6.65 19.27
C ARG A 155 0.79 -6.00 18.57
N PRO A 156 0.95 -5.50 17.34
CA PRO A 156 -0.13 -4.83 16.64
C PRO A 156 -1.21 -5.83 16.23
N ALA A 157 -2.46 -5.35 16.11
CA ALA A 157 -3.57 -6.12 15.56
C ALA A 157 -3.44 -6.33 14.04
N ALA A 158 -2.70 -5.44 13.36
CA ALA A 158 -2.38 -5.55 11.95
C ALA A 158 -1.14 -4.71 11.59
N VAL A 159 -0.53 -5.05 10.47
CA VAL A 159 0.52 -4.25 9.81
C VAL A 159 -0.04 -3.70 8.49
N VAL A 160 0.19 -2.42 8.21
CA VAL A 160 -0.03 -1.81 6.90
C VAL A 160 1.33 -1.55 6.27
N CYS A 161 1.61 -2.20 5.15
CA CYS A 161 2.84 -2.00 4.38
C CYS A 161 2.57 -1.07 3.21
N VAL A 162 3.28 0.05 3.13
CA VAL A 162 3.21 0.97 1.99
C VAL A 162 4.46 0.83 1.14
N ASP A 163 4.30 0.56 -0.16
CA ASP A 163 5.40 0.34 -1.09
C ASP A 163 5.14 0.96 -2.47
N SER A 164 6.20 1.17 -3.23
CA SER A 164 6.16 1.49 -4.65
C SER A 164 5.89 0.21 -5.45
N LEU A 165 4.88 0.23 -6.33
CA LEU A 165 4.50 -0.94 -7.10
C LEU A 165 5.05 -0.90 -8.53
N CYS A 166 5.17 -2.08 -9.13
CA CYS A 166 5.42 -2.26 -10.55
C CYS A 166 4.10 -2.53 -11.28
N SER A 167 3.87 -1.87 -12.41
CA SER A 167 2.77 -2.15 -13.34
C SER A 167 3.31 -2.68 -14.66
N ALA A 168 2.56 -3.54 -15.32
CA ALA A 168 2.83 -3.95 -16.70
C ALA A 168 2.32 -2.92 -17.74
N GLU A 169 1.54 -1.94 -17.31
CA GLU A 169 0.90 -0.94 -18.15
C GLU A 169 1.33 0.48 -17.75
N GLY A 170 2.06 1.17 -18.65
CA GLY A 170 2.58 2.53 -18.39
C GLY A 170 1.50 3.59 -18.11
N GLN A 171 0.28 3.42 -18.65
CA GLN A 171 -0.85 4.30 -18.39
C GLN A 171 -1.34 4.28 -16.94
N ARG A 172 -1.00 3.28 -16.15
CA ARG A 172 -1.37 3.12 -14.74
C ARG A 172 -0.41 3.81 -13.79
N LEU A 173 0.79 4.17 -14.26
CA LEU A 173 1.82 4.80 -13.43
C LEU A 173 1.32 6.12 -12.84
N GLY A 174 1.28 6.20 -11.51
CA GLY A 174 0.76 7.36 -10.79
C GLY A 174 -0.73 7.63 -10.98
N ARG A 175 -1.51 6.65 -11.46
CA ARG A 175 -2.96 6.78 -11.67
C ARG A 175 -3.78 5.70 -10.97
N THR A 176 -3.11 4.83 -10.25
CA THR A 176 -3.74 3.67 -9.63
C THR A 176 -3.24 3.52 -8.20
N VAL A 177 -4.13 3.16 -7.30
CA VAL A 177 -3.79 2.73 -5.93
C VAL A 177 -4.24 1.29 -5.78
N GLN A 178 -3.39 0.41 -5.25
CA GLN A 178 -3.79 -0.95 -4.92
C GLN A 178 -3.68 -1.19 -3.41
N PHE A 179 -4.71 -1.84 -2.85
CA PHE A 179 -4.73 -2.40 -1.51
C PHE A 179 -4.89 -3.92 -1.59
N SER A 180 -4.25 -4.67 -0.68
CA SER A 180 -4.40 -6.12 -0.60
C SER A 180 -4.25 -6.64 0.82
N ASP A 181 -5.07 -7.62 1.23
CA ASP A 181 -4.92 -8.33 2.50
C ASP A 181 -4.12 -9.64 2.39
N SER A 182 -3.56 -9.93 1.22
CA SER A 182 -2.63 -11.05 1.02
C SER A 182 -1.25 -10.78 1.64
N GLY A 183 -0.94 -9.52 1.97
CA GLY A 183 0.37 -9.06 2.37
C GLY A 183 1.18 -8.42 1.24
N LEU A 184 2.45 -8.11 1.53
CA LEU A 184 3.39 -7.54 0.58
C LEU A 184 4.16 -8.66 -0.12
N TYR A 185 4.01 -8.74 -1.45
CA TYR A 185 4.68 -9.68 -2.35
C TYR A 185 5.25 -8.92 -3.56
N PRO A 186 6.40 -8.24 -3.42
CA PRO A 186 7.01 -7.57 -4.55
C PRO A 186 7.36 -8.57 -5.67
N ALA A 187 6.96 -8.26 -6.90
CA ALA A 187 7.09 -9.18 -8.05
C ALA A 187 8.54 -9.54 -8.40
N GLN A 188 9.50 -8.73 -8.01
CA GLN A 188 10.93 -8.91 -8.30
C GLN A 188 11.79 -9.15 -7.06
N ALA A 189 11.18 -9.30 -5.87
CA ALA A 189 11.94 -9.47 -4.66
C ALA A 189 12.11 -10.93 -4.29
N ASP A 190 13.20 -11.21 -3.59
CA ASP A 190 13.38 -12.48 -2.90
C ASP A 190 12.37 -12.62 -1.74
N HIS A 191 12.27 -13.83 -1.19
CA HIS A 191 11.33 -14.13 -0.10
C HIS A 191 11.60 -13.32 1.18
N THR A 192 12.78 -12.73 1.36
CA THR A 192 13.13 -11.92 2.55
C THR A 192 12.42 -10.57 2.57
N ARG A 193 11.81 -10.17 1.48
CA ARG A 193 10.96 -8.97 1.36
C ARG A 193 9.45 -9.27 1.44
N HIS A 194 9.05 -10.53 1.51
CA HIS A 194 7.65 -10.89 1.67
C HIS A 194 7.20 -10.67 3.12
N LEU A 195 6.19 -9.84 3.30
CA LEU A 195 5.54 -9.62 4.59
C LEU A 195 4.10 -10.09 4.51
N THR A 196 3.81 -11.16 5.21
CA THR A 196 2.51 -11.84 5.17
C THR A 196 2.06 -12.19 6.58
N ARG A 197 0.81 -12.62 6.70
CA ARG A 197 0.33 -13.17 7.97
C ARG A 197 1.17 -14.35 8.44
N ASP A 198 1.63 -15.19 7.53
CA ASP A 198 2.41 -16.39 7.89
C ASP A 198 3.82 -16.01 8.38
N THR A 199 4.42 -14.94 7.82
CA THR A 199 5.76 -14.50 8.23
C THR A 199 5.75 -13.65 9.50
N LEU A 200 4.67 -12.92 9.79
CA LEU A 200 4.60 -11.98 10.91
C LEU A 200 3.64 -12.42 12.05
N GLY A 201 2.80 -13.43 11.82
CA GLY A 201 1.81 -13.89 12.80
C GLY A 201 0.59 -12.99 12.97
N VAL A 202 0.53 -11.87 12.27
CA VAL A 202 -0.56 -10.89 12.30
C VAL A 202 -1.03 -10.54 10.88
N PRO A 203 -2.29 -10.11 10.68
CA PRO A 203 -2.76 -9.62 9.38
C PRO A 203 -1.84 -8.55 8.79
N VAL A 204 -1.52 -8.67 7.50
CA VAL A 204 -0.72 -7.70 6.75
C VAL A 204 -1.53 -7.20 5.58
N VAL A 205 -1.71 -5.90 5.50
CA VAL A 205 -2.36 -5.21 4.38
C VAL A 205 -1.31 -4.41 3.62
N ALA A 206 -1.15 -4.69 2.34
CA ALA A 206 -0.30 -3.91 1.46
C ALA A 206 -1.09 -2.75 0.85
N ALA A 207 -0.43 -1.62 0.67
CA ALA A 207 -0.94 -0.43 0.01
C ALA A 207 0.15 0.14 -0.90
N GLY A 208 -0.17 0.56 -2.12
CA GLY A 208 0.86 1.16 -2.98
C GLY A 208 0.31 1.78 -4.24
N ILE A 209 1.21 2.49 -4.92
CA ILE A 209 0.98 3.15 -6.21
C ILE A 209 2.05 2.65 -7.18
N PRO A 210 1.70 2.28 -8.42
CA PRO A 210 2.70 1.93 -9.42
C PRO A 210 3.48 3.18 -9.83
N THR A 211 4.80 3.14 -9.58
CA THR A 211 5.76 4.19 -9.86
C THR A 211 6.75 3.81 -10.95
N LEU A 212 6.77 2.53 -11.30
CA LEU A 212 7.68 1.98 -12.29
C LEU A 212 7.02 0.88 -13.12
N MET A 213 7.52 0.70 -14.32
CA MET A 213 7.19 -0.39 -15.24
C MET A 213 8.48 -0.99 -15.78
N GLN A 214 8.55 -2.31 -15.82
CA GLN A 214 9.65 -2.98 -16.51
C GLN A 214 9.37 -3.01 -18.01
N SER A 215 10.32 -2.54 -18.82
CA SER A 215 10.20 -2.57 -20.29
C SER A 215 10.20 -4.02 -20.80
N GLN A 216 9.42 -4.25 -21.84
CA GLN A 216 9.43 -5.54 -22.55
C GLN A 216 10.60 -5.66 -23.56
N GLU A 217 11.22 -4.54 -23.91
CA GLU A 217 12.29 -4.44 -24.92
C GLU A 217 13.70 -4.69 -24.37
N GLY A 218 13.85 -4.76 -23.04
CA GLY A 218 15.11 -5.08 -22.37
C GLY A 218 14.89 -5.36 -20.89
N ALA A 219 15.43 -6.48 -20.42
CA ALA A 219 15.18 -6.97 -19.04
C ALA A 219 15.61 -5.99 -17.93
N ASP A 220 16.52 -5.06 -18.26
CA ASP A 220 17.08 -4.11 -17.30
C ASP A 220 16.53 -2.68 -17.44
N LEU A 221 15.59 -2.44 -18.36
CA LEU A 221 15.05 -1.11 -18.61
C LEU A 221 13.81 -0.87 -17.76
N VAL A 222 13.91 0.11 -16.86
CA VAL A 222 12.81 0.54 -16.01
C VAL A 222 12.27 1.88 -16.53
N VAL A 223 10.98 1.97 -16.74
CA VAL A 223 10.26 3.18 -17.15
C VAL A 223 9.55 3.77 -15.94
N THR A 224 9.67 5.07 -15.76
CA THR A 224 8.99 5.83 -14.70
C THR A 224 8.17 6.98 -15.31
N PRO A 225 7.16 7.51 -14.59
CA PRO A 225 6.42 8.69 -15.06
C PRO A 225 7.35 9.89 -15.24
N ARG A 226 7.10 10.73 -16.26
CA ARG A 226 7.86 11.97 -16.45
C ARG A 226 7.79 12.91 -15.24
N ALA A 227 6.64 12.95 -14.53
CA ALA A 227 6.42 13.74 -13.31
C ALA A 227 6.65 12.92 -12.04
N LEU A 228 7.65 12.03 -12.00
CA LEU A 228 7.88 11.08 -10.90
C LEU A 228 7.93 11.74 -9.52
N ASP A 229 8.65 12.87 -9.38
CA ASP A 229 8.75 13.56 -8.08
C ASP A 229 7.39 14.02 -7.57
N SER A 230 6.52 14.56 -8.45
CA SER A 230 5.15 14.94 -8.11
C SER A 230 4.29 13.71 -7.79
N VAL A 231 4.43 12.62 -8.55
CA VAL A 231 3.72 11.36 -8.29
C VAL A 231 4.08 10.83 -6.89
N ILE A 232 5.36 10.84 -6.53
CA ILE A 232 5.80 10.40 -5.20
C ILE A 232 5.33 11.35 -4.09
N ALA A 233 5.41 12.66 -4.29
CA ALA A 233 5.00 13.63 -3.28
C ALA A 233 3.49 13.57 -3.00
N HIS A 234 2.66 13.67 -4.03
CA HIS A 234 1.20 13.65 -3.90
C HIS A 234 0.67 12.23 -3.61
N GLY A 235 1.29 11.20 -4.21
CA GLY A 235 0.96 9.81 -3.90
C GLY A 235 1.20 9.44 -2.44
N ALA A 236 2.30 9.91 -1.86
CA ALA A 236 2.59 9.73 -0.43
C ALA A 236 1.57 10.47 0.45
N ALA A 237 1.17 11.70 0.08
CA ALA A 237 0.13 12.45 0.78
C ALA A 237 -1.24 11.74 0.69
N LEU A 238 -1.63 11.27 -0.50
CA LEU A 238 -2.87 10.51 -0.72
C LEU A 238 -2.90 9.23 0.12
N LEU A 239 -1.84 8.42 0.09
CA LEU A 239 -1.77 7.18 0.86
C LEU A 239 -1.77 7.46 2.36
N ALA A 240 -1.02 8.46 2.83
CA ALA A 240 -1.02 8.85 4.25
C ALA A 240 -2.40 9.32 4.69
N GLY A 241 -3.05 10.21 3.94
CA GLY A 241 -4.42 10.66 4.20
C GLY A 241 -5.41 9.50 4.26
N SER A 242 -5.29 8.54 3.32
CA SER A 242 -6.13 7.35 3.25
C SER A 242 -5.92 6.42 4.44
N VAL A 243 -4.66 6.17 4.83
CA VAL A 243 -4.32 5.36 6.01
C VAL A 243 -4.80 6.05 7.30
N ASN A 244 -4.49 7.33 7.47
CA ASN A 244 -4.94 8.10 8.61
C ASN A 244 -6.47 8.07 8.75
N ARG A 245 -7.20 8.30 7.65
CA ARG A 245 -8.66 8.30 7.63
C ARG A 245 -9.26 6.90 7.84
N ALA A 246 -8.60 5.85 7.35
CA ALA A 246 -9.00 4.47 7.61
C ALA A 246 -8.86 4.11 9.10
N LEU A 247 -7.77 4.53 9.73
CA LEU A 247 -7.43 4.18 11.11
C LEU A 247 -8.10 5.10 12.14
N GLN A 248 -8.42 6.35 11.76
CA GLN A 248 -9.04 7.35 12.63
C GLN A 248 -10.42 7.80 12.08
N PRO A 249 -11.44 6.90 12.05
CA PRO A 249 -12.72 7.20 11.40
C PRO A 249 -13.55 8.28 12.09
N ARG A 250 -13.16 8.74 13.25
CA ARG A 250 -13.80 9.85 13.96
C ARG A 250 -13.31 11.23 13.53
N LEU A 251 -12.15 11.29 12.85
CA LEU A 251 -11.57 12.53 12.36
C LEU A 251 -11.89 12.71 10.88
N THR A 252 -12.26 13.91 10.48
CA THR A 252 -12.45 14.27 9.07
C THR A 252 -11.11 14.35 8.34
N VAL A 253 -11.10 14.26 7.01
CA VAL A 253 -9.89 14.46 6.19
C VAL A 253 -9.24 15.82 6.51
N GLN A 254 -10.03 16.88 6.64
CA GLN A 254 -9.53 18.21 6.95
C GLN A 254 -8.83 18.26 8.32
N GLN A 255 -9.40 17.63 9.36
CA GLN A 255 -8.77 17.54 10.68
C GLN A 255 -7.46 16.76 10.62
N LEU A 256 -7.42 15.67 9.87
CA LEU A 256 -6.22 14.86 9.67
C LEU A 256 -5.13 15.65 8.96
N CYS A 257 -5.44 16.34 7.86
CA CYS A 257 -4.48 17.22 7.17
C CYS A 257 -3.90 18.29 8.09
N TRP A 258 -4.74 18.88 8.96
CA TRP A 258 -4.26 19.88 9.92
C TRP A 258 -3.32 19.30 10.98
N LEU A 259 -3.53 18.04 11.41
CA LEU A 259 -2.71 17.36 12.41
C LEU A 259 -1.38 16.81 11.87
N THR A 260 -1.26 16.59 10.57
CA THR A 260 -0.11 15.89 9.94
C THR A 260 0.62 16.75 8.90
N GLY A 261 0.10 17.89 8.52
CA GLY A 261 0.62 18.84 7.52
C GLY A 261 1.49 19.88 8.11
#